data_be4295c37ff2ba63ce9bed10551761ab
#
_entry.id   be4295c37ff2ba63ce9bed10551761ab
#
_cell.length_a   1.000
_cell.length_b   1.000
_cell.length_c   1.000
_cell.angle_alpha   90.00
_cell.angle_beta   90.00
_cell.angle_gamma   90.00
#
_symmetry.space_group_name_H-M   'P 1'
#
loop_
_entity.id
_entity.type
_entity.pdbx_description
1 polymer ?
#
loop_
_entity_poly.entity_id
_entity_poly.type
_entity_poly.pdbx_seq_one_letter_code
_entity_poly.pdbx_strand_id
1 'polypeptide(L)'
;MDMTRRWLALAAAIIATGFLAHAFAAADITGKWTADFDTQIGVQKYTYTFQVKGSELTGTAASELGTTVIKNGKVNGDSVTFLEPLDFMGMLLEISYTGKIVSDDQIDFTRQVADVATEKLVAKRVK
;
A
#
# COMPACT_ATOMS: atom_id res chain seq x y z
N MET A 1 25.53 -38.99 15.17
CA MET A 1 25.03 -38.05 16.15
C MET A 1 25.48 -36.65 15.89
N ASP A 2 26.74 -36.45 15.81
CA ASP A 2 27.26 -35.11 15.59
C ASP A 2 26.86 -34.53 14.23
N MET A 3 26.67 -35.41 13.28
CA MET A 3 26.28 -34.96 11.95
C MET A 3 24.93 -34.26 11.92
N THR A 4 24.03 -34.72 12.73
CA THR A 4 22.70 -34.13 12.77
C THR A 4 22.77 -32.66 13.21
N ARG A 5 23.57 -32.40 14.21
CA ARG A 5 23.68 -31.04 14.69
C ARG A 5 24.28 -30.10 13.65
N ARG A 6 25.29 -30.56 12.95
CA ARG A 6 25.92 -29.75 11.94
C ARG A 6 24.98 -29.41 10.80
N TRP A 7 24.17 -30.37 10.42
CA TRP A 7 23.21 -30.16 9.35
C TRP A 7 22.17 -29.11 9.71
N LEU A 8 21.69 -29.18 10.94
CA LEU A 8 20.71 -28.21 11.39
C LEU A 8 21.30 -26.82 11.39
N ALA A 9 22.54 -26.70 11.78
CA ALA A 9 23.20 -25.40 11.78
C ALA A 9 23.27 -24.80 10.38
N LEU A 10 23.61 -25.65 9.41
CA LEU A 10 23.69 -25.18 8.04
C LEU A 10 22.34 -24.72 7.52
N ALA A 11 21.31 -25.48 7.83
CA ALA A 11 19.97 -25.10 7.38
C ALA A 11 19.56 -23.76 7.96
N ALA A 12 19.85 -23.56 9.22
CA ALA A 12 19.50 -22.30 9.85
C ALA A 12 20.21 -21.12 9.19
N ALA A 13 21.48 -21.31 8.88
CA ALA A 13 22.24 -20.24 8.24
C ALA A 13 21.66 -19.86 6.88
N ILE A 14 21.26 -20.85 6.10
CA ILE A 14 20.69 -20.61 4.78
C ILE A 14 19.40 -19.82 4.90
N ILE A 15 18.54 -20.20 5.81
CA ILE A 15 17.27 -19.51 6.01
C ILE A 15 17.50 -18.06 6.39
N ALA A 16 18.39 -17.81 7.31
CA ALA A 16 18.66 -16.46 7.76
C ALA A 16 19.15 -15.58 6.61
N THR A 17 20.03 -16.10 5.79
CA THR A 17 20.57 -15.35 4.67
C THR A 17 19.49 -14.97 3.68
N GLY A 18 18.66 -15.92 3.29
CA GLY A 18 17.61 -15.63 2.34
C GLY A 18 16.61 -14.63 2.87
N PHE A 19 16.25 -14.73 4.12
CA PHE A 19 15.33 -13.82 4.74
C PHE A 19 15.85 -12.38 4.74
N LEU A 20 17.10 -12.20 5.12
CA LEU A 20 17.69 -10.86 5.17
C LEU A 20 17.73 -10.20 3.80
N ALA A 21 18.03 -10.97 2.77
CA ALA A 21 18.10 -10.42 1.43
C ALA A 21 16.77 -9.83 1.00
N HIS A 22 15.67 -10.41 1.44
CA HIS A 22 14.35 -9.93 1.05
C HIS A 22 13.86 -8.79 1.91
N ALA A 23 14.34 -8.72 3.15
CA ALA A 23 13.85 -7.73 4.11
C ALA A 23 14.18 -6.31 3.70
N PHE A 24 15.18 -6.11 2.86
CA PHE A 24 15.63 -4.76 2.49
C PHE A 24 15.02 -4.22 1.22
N ALA A 25 14.33 -5.05 0.48
CA ALA A 25 13.78 -4.60 -0.78
C ALA A 25 12.48 -3.85 -0.51
N ALA A 26 12.60 -2.55 -0.27
CA ALA A 26 11.43 -1.69 -0.25
C ALA A 26 10.96 -1.56 -1.69
N ALA A 27 9.71 -1.90 -1.94
CA ALA A 27 9.16 -1.77 -3.28
C ALA A 27 9.01 -0.30 -3.62
N ASP A 28 9.35 0.07 -4.85
CA ASP A 28 9.19 1.43 -5.31
C ASP A 28 7.87 1.54 -6.04
N ILE A 29 6.89 2.13 -5.37
CA ILE A 29 5.58 2.34 -5.95
C ILE A 29 5.42 3.73 -6.54
N THR A 30 6.51 4.45 -6.74
CA THR A 30 6.48 5.76 -7.39
C THR A 30 5.86 5.61 -8.77
N GLY A 31 4.89 6.48 -9.06
CA GLY A 31 4.20 6.48 -10.33
C GLY A 31 2.71 6.68 -10.19
N LYS A 32 2.00 6.37 -11.26
CA LYS A 32 0.55 6.56 -11.33
C LYS A 32 -0.16 5.22 -11.26
N TRP A 33 -1.24 5.19 -10.48
CA TRP A 33 -2.02 3.98 -10.23
C TRP A 33 -3.49 4.29 -10.39
N THR A 34 -4.28 3.32 -10.85
CA THR A 34 -5.73 3.48 -10.97
C THR A 34 -6.43 2.35 -10.25
N ALA A 35 -7.65 2.66 -9.78
CA ALA A 35 -8.52 1.68 -9.14
C ALA A 35 -9.98 2.08 -9.37
N ASP A 36 -10.80 1.10 -9.71
CA ASP A 36 -12.25 1.25 -9.78
C ASP A 36 -12.83 0.36 -8.71
N PHE A 37 -13.67 0.90 -7.85
CA PHE A 37 -14.23 0.10 -6.76
C PHE A 37 -15.57 0.62 -6.31
N ASP A 38 -16.34 -0.26 -5.69
CA ASP A 38 -17.67 0.08 -5.18
C ASP A 38 -17.59 0.82 -3.87
N THR A 39 -18.40 1.87 -3.75
CA THR A 39 -18.57 2.61 -2.52
C THR A 39 -20.05 2.77 -2.25
N GLN A 40 -20.40 3.38 -1.10
CA GLN A 40 -21.80 3.64 -0.76
C GLN A 40 -22.48 4.61 -1.73
N ILE A 41 -21.70 5.39 -2.46
CA ILE A 41 -22.24 6.31 -3.45
C ILE A 41 -22.02 5.83 -4.89
N GLY A 42 -21.77 4.53 -5.07
CA GLY A 42 -21.56 3.92 -6.37
C GLY A 42 -20.11 3.64 -6.68
N VAL A 43 -19.83 3.26 -7.92
CA VAL A 43 -18.49 2.96 -8.36
C VAL A 43 -17.68 4.24 -8.43
N GLN A 44 -16.52 4.25 -7.77
CA GLN A 44 -15.58 5.36 -7.83
C GLN A 44 -14.36 4.98 -8.63
N LYS A 45 -13.91 5.91 -9.44
CA LYS A 45 -12.68 5.74 -10.21
C LYS A 45 -11.63 6.67 -9.64
N TYR A 46 -10.56 6.07 -9.12
CA TYR A 46 -9.48 6.81 -8.50
C TYR A 46 -8.20 6.71 -9.32
N THR A 47 -7.45 7.80 -9.33
CA THR A 47 -6.08 7.82 -9.80
C THR A 47 -5.20 8.29 -8.66
N TYR A 48 -4.24 7.47 -8.30
CA TYR A 48 -3.26 7.81 -7.26
C TYR A 48 -1.95 8.11 -7.93
N THR A 49 -1.32 9.21 -7.53
CA THR A 49 0.03 9.53 -7.98
C THR A 49 0.91 9.48 -6.75
N PHE A 50 1.89 8.57 -6.75
CA PHE A 50 2.73 8.30 -5.58
C PHE A 50 4.18 8.68 -5.85
N GLN A 51 4.84 9.16 -4.80
CA GLN A 51 6.28 9.35 -4.80
C GLN A 51 6.83 8.82 -3.48
N VAL A 52 7.85 7.98 -3.56
CA VAL A 52 8.47 7.36 -2.39
C VAL A 52 9.87 7.89 -2.23
N LYS A 53 10.19 8.34 -1.02
CA LYS A 53 11.55 8.71 -0.62
C LYS A 53 11.87 7.96 0.67
N GLY A 54 12.74 6.96 0.59
CA GLY A 54 12.99 6.09 1.72
C GLY A 54 11.72 5.35 2.08
N SER A 55 11.21 5.55 3.29
CA SER A 55 9.94 4.97 3.72
C SER A 55 8.79 5.96 3.67
N GLU A 56 9.03 7.19 3.23
CA GLU A 56 8.00 8.21 3.19
C GLU A 56 7.28 8.19 1.85
N LEU A 57 5.96 8.20 1.91
CA LEU A 57 5.09 8.23 0.74
C LEU A 57 4.35 9.56 0.68
N THR A 58 4.43 10.22 -0.46
CA THR A 58 3.66 11.44 -0.73
C THR A 58 2.90 11.25 -2.03
N GLY A 59 1.94 12.13 -2.27
CA GLY A 59 1.21 12.11 -3.52
C GLY A 59 -0.21 12.61 -3.40
N THR A 60 -1.02 12.22 -4.38
CA THR A 60 -2.40 12.67 -4.49
C THR A 60 -3.33 11.50 -4.80
N ALA A 61 -4.59 11.67 -4.39
CA ALA A 61 -5.69 10.79 -4.74
C ALA A 61 -6.73 11.62 -5.47
N ALA A 62 -7.03 11.25 -6.69
CA ALA A 62 -7.96 12.01 -7.54
C ALA A 62 -9.15 11.13 -7.93
N SER A 63 -10.35 11.71 -7.83
CA SER A 63 -11.59 11.05 -8.25
C SER A 63 -12.52 12.11 -8.83
N GLU A 64 -13.75 11.73 -9.14
CA GLU A 64 -14.77 12.68 -9.59
C GLU A 64 -15.06 13.74 -8.53
N LEU A 65 -14.80 13.41 -7.25
CA LEU A 65 -15.04 14.33 -6.15
C LEU A 65 -13.93 15.36 -5.99
N GLY A 66 -12.85 15.22 -6.73
CA GLY A 66 -11.72 16.16 -6.68
C GLY A 66 -10.41 15.45 -6.44
N THR A 67 -9.38 16.28 -6.20
CA THR A 67 -8.02 15.79 -5.95
C THR A 67 -7.63 16.15 -4.52
N THR A 68 -7.12 15.16 -3.80
CA THR A 68 -6.72 15.31 -2.41
C THR A 68 -5.25 14.96 -2.26
N VAL A 69 -4.51 15.77 -1.49
CA VAL A 69 -3.14 15.44 -1.12
C VAL A 69 -3.19 14.42 0.01
N ILE A 70 -2.53 13.28 -0.16
CA ILE A 70 -2.51 12.26 0.88
C ILE A 70 -1.60 12.70 2.02
N LYS A 71 -1.85 12.15 3.21
CA LYS A 71 -1.10 12.49 4.42
C LYS A 71 -0.60 11.23 5.11
N ASN A 72 0.46 11.39 5.90
CA ASN A 72 1.02 10.33 6.74
C ASN A 72 1.35 9.06 5.96
N GLY A 73 1.84 9.23 4.74
CA GLY A 73 2.15 8.09 3.88
C GLY A 73 3.42 7.40 4.29
N LYS A 74 3.37 6.07 4.31
CA LYS A 74 4.53 5.25 4.64
C LYS A 74 4.54 3.98 3.81
N VAL A 75 5.74 3.54 3.46
CA VAL A 75 5.97 2.26 2.81
C VAL A 75 7.00 1.51 3.63
N ASN A 76 6.62 0.33 4.12
CA ASN A 76 7.51 -0.54 4.87
C ASN A 76 7.46 -1.93 4.24
N GLY A 77 8.53 -2.32 3.56
CA GLY A 77 8.52 -3.59 2.83
C GLY A 77 7.40 -3.61 1.81
N ASP A 78 6.44 -4.51 1.98
CA ASP A 78 5.29 -4.60 1.10
C ASP A 78 4.03 -3.91 1.66
N SER A 79 4.16 -3.19 2.77
CA SER A 79 3.04 -2.53 3.43
C SER A 79 2.99 -1.06 3.07
N VAL A 80 1.80 -0.56 2.74
CA VAL A 80 1.56 0.85 2.37
C VAL A 80 0.44 1.38 3.24
N THR A 81 0.66 2.54 3.86
CA THR A 81 -0.40 3.20 4.63
C THR A 81 -0.41 4.68 4.31
N PHE A 82 -1.61 5.27 4.29
CA PHE A 82 -1.74 6.72 4.16
C PHE A 82 -3.17 7.15 4.51
N LEU A 83 -3.36 8.45 4.63
CA LEU A 83 -4.67 9.05 4.88
C LEU A 83 -5.07 9.90 3.68
N GLU A 84 -6.35 9.85 3.35
CA GLU A 84 -6.96 10.73 2.35
C GLU A 84 -7.99 11.60 3.07
N PRO A 85 -7.69 12.89 3.33
CA PRO A 85 -8.69 13.79 3.91
C PRO A 85 -9.59 14.29 2.79
N LEU A 86 -10.73 13.66 2.61
CA LEU A 86 -11.65 13.95 1.51
C LEU A 86 -12.70 14.96 1.96
N ASP A 87 -12.86 16.03 1.18
CA ASP A 87 -13.95 16.97 1.38
C ASP A 87 -15.16 16.46 0.60
N PHE A 88 -16.15 15.95 1.33
CA PHE A 88 -17.36 15.43 0.74
C PHE A 88 -18.52 16.34 1.10
N MET A 89 -18.96 17.17 0.15
CA MET A 89 -20.10 18.08 0.33
C MET A 89 -19.94 18.99 1.55
N GLY A 90 -18.72 19.51 1.74
CA GLY A 90 -18.42 20.40 2.87
C GLY A 90 -18.07 19.70 4.16
N MET A 91 -18.13 18.37 4.19
CA MET A 91 -17.76 17.58 5.34
C MET A 91 -16.42 16.90 5.09
N LEU A 92 -15.48 17.11 5.99
CA LEU A 92 -14.18 16.47 5.87
C LEU A 92 -14.25 15.05 6.39
N LEU A 93 -14.03 14.09 5.49
CA LEU A 93 -13.96 12.68 5.84
C LEU A 93 -12.50 12.25 5.83
N GLU A 94 -12.03 11.71 6.92
CA GLU A 94 -10.69 11.17 6.96
C GLU A 94 -10.75 9.69 6.60
N ILE A 95 -10.08 9.34 5.52
CA ILE A 95 -10.10 7.99 4.98
C ILE A 95 -8.73 7.39 5.14
N SER A 96 -8.65 6.23 5.79
CA SER A 96 -7.37 5.57 5.99
C SER A 96 -7.23 4.39 5.02
N TYR A 97 -6.02 4.24 4.49
CA TYR A 97 -5.67 3.16 3.57
C TYR A 97 -4.61 2.28 4.20
N THR A 98 -4.80 0.99 4.07
CA THR A 98 -3.79 -0.01 4.40
C THR A 98 -3.66 -0.92 3.20
N GLY A 99 -2.47 -1.03 2.65
CA GLY A 99 -2.26 -1.76 1.42
C GLY A 99 -1.15 -2.78 1.53
N LYS A 100 -1.24 -3.78 0.67
CA LYS A 100 -0.19 -4.77 0.48
C LYS A 100 0.26 -4.76 -0.97
N ILE A 101 1.54 -4.57 -1.20
CA ILE A 101 2.12 -4.62 -2.53
C ILE A 101 2.26 -6.09 -2.90
N VAL A 102 1.48 -6.53 -3.88
CA VAL A 102 1.50 -7.94 -4.30
C VAL A 102 2.38 -8.18 -5.50
N SER A 103 2.67 -7.11 -6.27
CA SER A 103 3.60 -7.17 -7.40
C SER A 103 4.03 -5.75 -7.75
N ASP A 104 4.90 -5.63 -8.73
CA ASP A 104 5.34 -4.30 -9.21
C ASP A 104 4.19 -3.47 -9.76
N ASP A 105 3.12 -4.11 -10.17
CA ASP A 105 2.01 -3.46 -10.85
C ASP A 105 0.70 -3.52 -10.08
N GLN A 106 0.68 -4.08 -8.88
CA GLN A 106 -0.57 -4.24 -8.13
C GLN A 106 -0.39 -4.05 -6.64
N ILE A 107 -1.29 -3.25 -6.07
CA ILE A 107 -1.40 -3.07 -4.62
C ILE A 107 -2.84 -3.35 -4.23
N ASP A 108 -3.03 -4.22 -3.24
CA ASP A 108 -4.36 -4.49 -2.69
C ASP A 108 -4.56 -3.61 -1.46
N PHE A 109 -5.57 -2.74 -1.51
CA PHE A 109 -5.86 -1.82 -0.42
C PHE A 109 -7.14 -2.16 0.31
N THR A 110 -7.14 -1.90 1.60
CA THR A 110 -8.35 -1.78 2.41
C THR A 110 -8.49 -0.31 2.76
N ARG A 111 -9.66 0.25 2.54
CA ARG A 111 -9.97 1.67 2.68
C ARG A 111 -11.05 1.81 3.74
N GLN A 112 -10.74 2.53 4.81
CA GLN A 112 -11.67 2.75 5.92
C GLN A 112 -12.18 4.18 5.85
N VAL A 113 -13.46 4.34 5.57
CA VAL A 113 -14.08 5.66 5.45
C VAL A 113 -14.67 6.03 6.80
N ALA A 114 -13.92 6.76 7.60
CA ALA A 114 -14.27 7.12 8.97
C ALA A 114 -14.77 5.89 9.72
N ASP A 115 -15.90 5.97 10.40
CA ASP A 115 -16.53 4.82 11.07
C ASP A 115 -17.67 4.23 10.25
N VAL A 116 -17.79 4.63 8.98
CA VAL A 116 -18.97 4.37 8.18
C VAL A 116 -18.84 3.12 7.33
N ALA A 117 -17.70 2.95 6.66
CA ALA A 117 -17.57 1.88 5.68
C ALA A 117 -16.14 1.39 5.57
N THR A 118 -16.01 0.10 5.27
CA THR A 118 -14.74 -0.53 4.89
C THR A 118 -14.86 -0.98 3.46
N GLU A 119 -13.92 -0.57 2.63
CA GLU A 119 -13.95 -0.87 1.20
C GLU A 119 -12.65 -1.54 0.80
N LYS A 120 -12.72 -2.38 -0.21
CA LYS A 120 -11.54 -3.05 -0.75
C LYS A 120 -11.36 -2.66 -2.20
N LEU A 121 -10.12 -2.42 -2.57
CA LEU A 121 -9.81 -2.05 -3.94
C LEU A 121 -8.47 -2.62 -4.36
N VAL A 122 -8.31 -2.74 -5.66
CA VAL A 122 -7.06 -3.18 -6.27
C VAL A 122 -6.54 -2.04 -7.11
N ALA A 123 -5.38 -1.52 -6.75
CA ALA A 123 -4.74 -0.47 -7.53
C ALA A 123 -3.78 -1.10 -8.53
N LYS A 124 -3.87 -0.66 -9.77
CA LYS A 124 -3.03 -1.14 -10.86
C LYS A 124 -2.15 -0.01 -11.36
N ARG A 125 -0.89 -0.32 -11.62
CA ARG A 125 0.05 0.67 -12.14
C ARG A 125 -0.31 1.03 -13.56
N VAL A 126 -0.30 2.32 -13.86
CA VAL A 126 -0.48 2.83 -15.22
C VAL A 126 0.86 2.72 -15.94
N LYS A 127 0.84 2.10 -17.10
CA LYS A 127 2.04 1.90 -17.90
C LYS A 127 2.13 2.86 -19.08
#